data_9e9b197c9517b8ec3e439f3e626177fa
#
_entry.id   9e9b197c9517b8ec3e439f3e626177fa
#
_cell.length_a   1.000
_cell.length_b   1.000
_cell.length_c   1.000
_cell.angle_alpha   90.00
_cell.angle_beta   90.00
_cell.angle_gamma   90.00
#
_symmetry.space_group_name_H-M   'P 1'
#
loop_
_entity.id
_entity.type
_entity.pdbx_description
1 polymer ?
#
loop_
_entity_poly.entity_id
_entity_poly.type
_entity_poly.pdbx_seq_one_letter_code
_entity_poly.pdbx_strand_id
1 'polypeptide(L)'
;MRLAALSLFVFSMSACGPKPTTTADAGPDTSCGLDCAAQARYGLIVERCFEYSESTSTPQDPPALGAWVRPVFTLEGGVKVLPVEYRVNGQIKMIDSFTIRDGNLYLVRREFSGTGQSVTYKTGMDLTGVQWLAMESGPGETYTTNTDAFVANTSSGVSTPTTYRMTTADASASELKTPLTTYTSGLKLLVGETPDHGSDPRRVFVPDVGFVLIASSFSLLPGTTVPLSVQKIRDIGSPDGGSEGCSLGVP
;
A
#
# COMPACT_ATOMS: atom_id res chain seq x y z
N MET A 1 1.10 -66.48 65.73
CA MET A 1 0.87 -65.02 65.59
C MET A 1 1.77 -64.53 64.43
N ARG A 2 1.19 -64.27 63.29
CA ARG A 2 1.89 -63.73 62.15
C ARG A 2 1.22 -62.45 61.71
N LEU A 3 1.86 -61.30 61.89
CA LEU A 3 1.39 -60.01 61.42
C LEU A 3 1.67 -59.94 59.90
N ALA A 4 0.60 -59.69 59.16
CA ALA A 4 0.71 -59.34 57.72
C ALA A 4 0.87 -57.81 57.57
N ALA A 5 1.95 -57.38 56.96
CA ALA A 5 2.16 -55.98 56.59
C ALA A 5 1.47 -55.67 55.26
N LEU A 6 0.55 -54.73 55.30
CA LEU A 6 -0.20 -54.23 54.15
C LEU A 6 0.58 -53.09 53.53
N SER A 7 1.26 -53.31 52.34
CA SER A 7 1.93 -52.26 51.60
C SER A 7 0.93 -51.49 50.77
N LEU A 8 0.81 -50.18 51.07
CA LEU A 8 0.01 -49.25 50.33
C LEU A 8 0.83 -48.70 49.17
N PHE A 9 0.48 -49.12 47.94
CA PHE A 9 1.07 -48.54 46.71
C PHE A 9 0.33 -47.22 46.38
N VAL A 10 1.01 -46.09 46.55
CA VAL A 10 0.52 -44.78 46.09
C VAL A 10 0.93 -44.64 44.61
N PHE A 11 -0.08 -44.73 43.73
CA PHE A 11 0.10 -44.37 42.30
C PHE A 11 0.11 -42.86 42.17
N SER A 12 1.28 -42.29 41.96
CA SER A 12 1.42 -40.87 41.51
C SER A 12 1.02 -40.78 40.04
N MET A 13 -0.18 -40.34 39.77
CA MET A 13 -0.59 -39.92 38.43
C MET A 13 0.11 -38.58 38.11
N SER A 14 1.20 -38.62 37.36
CA SER A 14 1.76 -37.45 36.71
C SER A 14 0.80 -36.99 35.64
N ALA A 15 0.02 -35.95 35.93
CA ALA A 15 -0.74 -35.23 34.92
C ALA A 15 0.25 -34.52 34.00
N CYS A 16 0.45 -35.05 32.78
CA CYS A 16 1.04 -34.29 31.67
C CYS A 16 0.04 -33.20 31.29
N GLY A 17 0.11 -32.04 31.96
CA GLY A 17 -0.51 -30.83 31.47
C GLY A 17 0.16 -30.42 30.13
N PRO A 18 -0.60 -29.89 29.17
CA PRO A 18 0.00 -29.35 27.96
C PRO A 18 1.00 -28.28 28.38
N LYS A 19 2.24 -28.46 27.95
CA LYS A 19 3.33 -27.49 28.10
C LYS A 19 2.82 -26.19 27.48
N PRO A 20 2.83 -25.05 28.22
CA PRO A 20 2.54 -23.78 27.55
C PRO A 20 3.55 -23.63 26.42
N THR A 21 3.06 -23.60 25.19
CA THR A 21 3.82 -23.14 24.04
C THR A 21 4.17 -21.69 24.37
N THR A 22 5.37 -21.46 24.84
CA THR A 22 5.99 -20.15 24.78
C THR A 22 5.91 -19.77 23.30
N THR A 23 5.01 -18.85 22.98
CA THR A 23 5.10 -18.05 21.77
C THR A 23 6.53 -17.54 21.78
N ALA A 24 7.37 -18.11 20.94
CA ALA A 24 8.67 -17.53 20.66
C ALA A 24 8.37 -16.08 20.31
N ASP A 25 9.02 -15.15 21.04
CA ASP A 25 9.11 -13.77 20.59
C ASP A 25 9.51 -13.85 19.12
N ALA A 26 8.55 -13.66 18.23
CA ALA A 26 8.82 -13.45 16.84
C ALA A 26 9.62 -12.15 16.84
N GLY A 27 10.93 -12.27 16.74
CA GLY A 27 11.80 -11.11 16.52
C GLY A 27 11.19 -10.30 15.38
N PRO A 28 11.47 -9.00 15.28
CA PRO A 28 10.87 -8.13 14.28
C PRO A 28 10.94 -8.85 12.92
N ASP A 29 9.78 -9.05 12.31
CA ASP A 29 9.65 -9.76 11.05
C ASP A 29 10.45 -9.00 9.99
N THR A 30 11.67 -9.48 9.72
CA THR A 30 12.59 -8.85 8.78
C THR A 30 12.15 -9.01 7.33
N SER A 31 11.09 -9.79 7.08
CA SER A 31 10.56 -10.05 5.74
C SER A 31 9.93 -8.81 5.11
N CYS A 32 9.44 -7.87 5.91
CA CYS A 32 8.77 -6.67 5.38
C CYS A 32 9.72 -5.56 4.92
N GLY A 33 10.96 -5.53 5.38
CA GLY A 33 12.01 -4.61 4.91
C GLY A 33 11.91 -3.14 5.34
N LEU A 34 10.74 -2.68 5.83
CA LEU A 34 10.45 -1.38 6.45
C LEU A 34 9.76 -1.62 7.79
N ASP A 35 8.97 -0.67 8.27
CA ASP A 35 8.13 -0.82 9.46
C ASP A 35 6.93 -1.74 9.15
N CYS A 36 6.98 -2.98 9.66
CA CYS A 36 5.98 -4.01 9.38
C CYS A 36 4.58 -3.64 9.86
N ALA A 37 4.48 -3.00 11.03
CA ALA A 37 3.19 -2.60 11.58
C ALA A 37 2.55 -1.51 10.71
N ALA A 38 3.35 -0.52 10.32
CA ALA A 38 2.89 0.53 9.43
C ALA A 38 2.59 0.00 8.02
N GLN A 39 3.38 -0.92 7.47
CA GLN A 39 3.07 -1.57 6.19
C GLN A 39 1.72 -2.30 6.25
N ALA A 40 1.46 -3.06 7.31
CA ALA A 40 0.18 -3.73 7.51
C ALA A 40 -0.96 -2.70 7.60
N ARG A 41 -0.78 -1.63 8.36
CA ARG A 41 -1.75 -0.53 8.51
C ARG A 41 -2.10 0.13 7.19
N TYR A 42 -1.10 0.32 6.31
CA TYR A 42 -1.31 0.91 4.98
C TYR A 42 -1.72 -0.10 3.91
N GLY A 43 -1.84 -1.39 4.25
CA GLY A 43 -2.12 -2.46 3.30
C GLY A 43 -0.97 -2.74 2.32
N LEU A 44 0.20 -2.15 2.56
CA LEU A 44 1.38 -2.25 1.69
C LEU A 44 2.25 -3.46 2.04
N ILE A 45 1.64 -4.63 2.17
CA ILE A 45 2.35 -5.89 2.44
C ILE A 45 3.03 -6.36 1.16
N VAL A 46 4.32 -6.68 1.27
CA VAL A 46 5.13 -7.16 0.14
C VAL A 46 4.44 -8.36 -0.53
N GLU A 47 4.44 -8.34 -1.85
CA GLU A 47 3.80 -9.33 -2.72
C GLU A 47 2.26 -9.41 -2.63
N ARG A 48 1.64 -8.50 -1.91
CA ARG A 48 0.19 -8.33 -2.00
C ARG A 48 -0.18 -7.66 -3.32
N CYS A 49 -1.25 -8.11 -3.90
CA CYS A 49 -1.84 -7.46 -5.07
C CYS A 49 -3.29 -7.07 -4.83
N PHE A 50 -3.74 -6.08 -5.56
CA PHE A 50 -5.08 -5.57 -5.53
C PHE A 50 -5.63 -5.51 -6.95
N GLU A 51 -6.80 -6.05 -7.17
CA GLU A 51 -7.54 -5.89 -8.42
C GLU A 51 -8.65 -4.86 -8.25
N TYR A 52 -8.78 -4.00 -9.24
CA TYR A 52 -9.79 -2.97 -9.28
C TYR A 52 -10.63 -3.09 -10.55
N SER A 53 -11.91 -2.79 -10.41
CA SER A 53 -12.83 -2.71 -11.54
C SER A 53 -13.64 -1.43 -11.49
N GLU A 54 -14.20 -1.02 -12.61
CA GLU A 54 -15.17 0.05 -12.64
C GLU A 54 -16.40 -0.32 -11.81
N SER A 55 -17.05 0.67 -11.23
CA SER A 55 -18.23 0.44 -10.39
C SER A 55 -19.41 -0.21 -11.09
N THR A 56 -19.39 -0.20 -12.42
CA THR A 56 -20.41 -0.81 -13.31
C THR A 56 -20.01 -2.18 -13.84
N SER A 57 -18.76 -2.61 -13.59
CA SER A 57 -18.27 -3.91 -14.07
C SER A 57 -18.91 -5.06 -13.29
N THR A 58 -19.11 -6.17 -13.94
CA THR A 58 -19.52 -7.44 -13.31
C THR A 58 -18.29 -8.19 -12.76
N PRO A 59 -18.46 -9.15 -11.84
CA PRO A 59 -17.33 -9.97 -11.36
C PRO A 59 -16.62 -10.76 -12.46
N GLN A 60 -17.28 -11.01 -13.60
CA GLN A 60 -16.75 -11.74 -14.75
C GLN A 60 -15.91 -10.85 -15.67
N ASP A 61 -16.06 -9.52 -15.59
CA ASP A 61 -15.26 -8.62 -16.41
C ASP A 61 -13.79 -8.66 -15.94
N PRO A 62 -12.82 -8.58 -16.86
CA PRO A 62 -11.42 -8.51 -16.46
C PRO A 62 -11.17 -7.27 -15.60
N PRO A 63 -10.22 -7.34 -14.63
CA PRO A 63 -9.86 -6.18 -13.85
C PRO A 63 -9.31 -5.06 -14.74
N ALA A 64 -9.81 -3.84 -14.53
CA ALA A 64 -9.38 -2.69 -15.32
C ALA A 64 -8.00 -2.17 -14.87
N LEU A 65 -7.70 -2.33 -13.60
CA LEU A 65 -6.46 -1.87 -12.97
C LEU A 65 -6.01 -2.90 -11.93
N GLY A 66 -4.72 -3.18 -11.87
CA GLY A 66 -4.09 -3.92 -10.78
C GLY A 66 -3.04 -3.08 -10.09
N ALA A 67 -2.89 -3.24 -8.78
CA ALA A 67 -1.79 -2.67 -8.03
C ALA A 67 -1.02 -3.79 -7.35
N TRP A 68 0.30 -3.76 -7.46
CA TRP A 68 1.19 -4.79 -6.95
C TRP A 68 2.23 -4.19 -6.03
N VAL A 69 2.29 -4.65 -4.78
CA VAL A 69 3.31 -4.26 -3.80
C VAL A 69 4.55 -5.12 -4.02
N ARG A 70 5.62 -4.50 -4.49
CA ARG A 70 6.87 -5.20 -4.83
C ARG A 70 7.84 -5.24 -3.64
N PRO A 71 8.83 -6.14 -3.65
CA PRO A 71 9.85 -6.17 -2.62
C PRO A 71 10.56 -4.84 -2.44
N VAL A 72 10.94 -4.54 -1.20
CA VAL A 72 11.68 -3.33 -0.84
C VAL A 72 13.01 -3.28 -1.58
N PHE A 73 13.34 -2.13 -2.13
CA PHE A 73 14.66 -1.84 -2.67
C PHE A 73 15.21 -0.52 -2.15
N THR A 74 16.49 -0.27 -2.39
CA THR A 74 17.16 0.94 -1.93
C THR A 74 17.40 1.88 -3.10
N LEU A 75 16.89 3.11 -3.00
CA LEU A 75 17.22 4.21 -3.91
C LEU A 75 18.58 4.83 -3.58
N GLU A 76 19.03 5.70 -4.46
CA GLU A 76 20.20 6.57 -4.19
C GLU A 76 20.02 7.32 -2.85
N GLY A 77 21.13 7.55 -2.13
CA GLY A 77 21.09 8.10 -0.78
C GLY A 77 20.70 7.09 0.31
N GLY A 78 20.57 5.81 0.00
CA GLY A 78 20.29 4.75 0.98
C GLY A 78 18.83 4.67 1.45
N VAL A 79 17.91 5.39 0.80
CA VAL A 79 16.49 5.39 1.17
C VAL A 79 15.85 4.09 0.71
N LYS A 80 15.37 3.30 1.66
CA LYS A 80 14.58 2.10 1.39
C LYS A 80 13.16 2.50 0.98
N VAL A 81 12.67 1.93 -0.11
CA VAL A 81 11.34 2.18 -0.64
C VAL A 81 10.60 0.90 -0.97
N LEU A 82 9.29 0.99 -0.90
CA LEU A 82 8.34 -0.06 -1.25
C LEU A 82 7.62 0.38 -2.53
N PRO A 83 7.91 -0.22 -3.68
CA PRO A 83 7.23 0.14 -4.92
C PRO A 83 5.85 -0.49 -5.01
N VAL A 84 4.90 0.28 -5.52
CA VAL A 84 3.57 -0.18 -5.89
C VAL A 84 3.43 0.00 -7.41
N GLU A 85 3.41 -1.10 -8.13
CA GLU A 85 3.21 -1.13 -9.57
C GLU A 85 1.73 -1.08 -9.91
N TYR A 86 1.32 -0.11 -10.71
CA TYR A 86 -0.03 -0.03 -11.26
C TYR A 86 -0.02 -0.55 -12.69
N ARG A 87 -0.84 -1.56 -12.95
CA ARG A 87 -0.91 -2.25 -14.25
C ARG A 87 -2.30 -2.14 -14.86
N VAL A 88 -2.33 -1.91 -16.17
CA VAL A 88 -3.54 -1.94 -16.99
C VAL A 88 -3.30 -2.93 -18.11
N ASN A 89 -4.16 -3.92 -18.26
CA ASN A 89 -4.02 -5.01 -19.24
C ASN A 89 -2.62 -5.67 -19.16
N GLY A 90 -2.16 -5.97 -17.94
CA GLY A 90 -0.85 -6.58 -17.69
C GLY A 90 0.36 -5.66 -17.85
N GLN A 91 0.20 -4.47 -18.44
CA GLN A 91 1.30 -3.53 -18.65
C GLN A 91 1.46 -2.55 -17.49
N ILE A 92 2.67 -2.38 -16.99
CA ILE A 92 2.98 -1.35 -15.99
C ILE A 92 2.73 0.02 -16.61
N LYS A 93 1.92 0.83 -15.95
CA LYS A 93 1.62 2.22 -16.34
C LYS A 93 2.27 3.22 -15.42
N MET A 94 2.33 2.90 -14.13
CA MET A 94 2.90 3.78 -13.12
C MET A 94 3.52 2.94 -12.00
N ILE A 95 4.55 3.48 -11.37
CA ILE A 95 5.15 2.93 -10.15
C ILE A 95 5.24 4.05 -9.13
N ASP A 96 4.59 3.88 -7.98
CA ASP A 96 4.75 4.74 -6.82
C ASP A 96 5.72 4.09 -5.84
N SER A 97 6.81 4.77 -5.52
CA SER A 97 7.79 4.33 -4.54
C SER A 97 7.54 5.02 -3.22
N PHE A 98 7.06 4.25 -2.24
CA PHE A 98 6.77 4.74 -0.90
C PHE A 98 7.89 4.41 0.08
N THR A 99 8.07 5.27 1.09
CA THR A 99 8.86 4.96 2.28
C THR A 99 8.00 5.19 3.52
N ILE A 100 8.39 4.55 4.63
CA ILE A 100 7.75 4.72 5.92
C ILE A 100 8.81 5.26 6.88
N ARG A 101 8.50 6.37 7.52
CA ARG A 101 9.36 7.02 8.54
C ARG A 101 8.50 7.41 9.72
N ASP A 102 8.90 6.99 10.91
CA ASP A 102 8.16 7.27 12.15
C ASP A 102 6.66 6.90 12.05
N GLY A 103 6.38 5.76 11.41
CA GLY A 103 5.04 5.28 11.14
C GLY A 103 4.28 5.99 10.00
N ASN A 104 4.80 7.09 9.46
CA ASN A 104 4.13 7.88 8.44
C ASN A 104 4.52 7.45 7.02
N LEU A 105 3.54 7.48 6.11
CA LEU A 105 3.72 7.10 4.70
C LEU A 105 4.11 8.32 3.86
N TYR A 106 5.19 8.18 3.11
CA TYR A 106 5.70 9.20 2.19
C TYR A 106 5.82 8.65 0.77
N LEU A 107 5.33 9.39 -0.22
CA LEU A 107 5.65 9.15 -1.63
C LEU A 107 7.00 9.82 -1.94
N VAL A 108 7.99 9.03 -2.32
CA VAL A 108 9.35 9.51 -2.63
C VAL A 108 9.51 9.74 -4.13
N ARG A 109 8.96 8.83 -4.94
CA ARG A 109 9.12 8.85 -6.39
C ARG A 109 7.89 8.27 -7.07
N ARG A 110 7.54 8.83 -8.22
CA ARG A 110 6.55 8.31 -9.15
C ARG A 110 7.17 8.16 -10.54
N GLU A 111 6.96 7.04 -11.18
CA GLU A 111 7.45 6.73 -12.53
C GLU A 111 6.27 6.43 -13.44
N PHE A 112 6.31 6.97 -14.66
CA PHE A 112 5.29 6.75 -15.69
C PHE A 112 5.92 5.93 -16.82
N SER A 113 5.60 4.65 -16.91
CA SER A 113 6.24 3.72 -17.85
C SER A 113 5.97 4.07 -19.33
N GLY A 114 4.82 4.68 -19.64
CA GLY A 114 4.45 5.03 -21.02
C GLY A 114 5.26 6.20 -21.61
N THR A 115 5.77 7.09 -20.77
CA THR A 115 6.51 8.30 -21.17
C THR A 115 7.98 8.23 -20.80
N GLY A 116 8.40 7.27 -19.98
CA GLY A 116 9.72 7.24 -19.36
C GLY A 116 9.97 8.42 -18.40
N GLN A 117 8.92 9.11 -17.99
CA GLN A 117 8.99 10.24 -17.08
C GLN A 117 8.98 9.75 -15.63
N SER A 118 9.71 10.42 -14.76
CA SER A 118 9.62 10.23 -13.32
C SER A 118 9.60 11.57 -12.58
N VAL A 119 8.94 11.57 -11.43
CA VAL A 119 8.93 12.68 -10.47
C VAL A 119 9.53 12.17 -9.18
N THR A 120 10.58 12.82 -8.70
CA THR A 120 11.25 12.46 -7.43
C THR A 120 11.20 13.67 -6.50
N TYR A 121 10.72 13.48 -5.28
CA TYR A 121 10.58 14.55 -4.30
C TYR A 121 11.80 14.58 -3.37
N LYS A 122 12.53 15.71 -3.40
CA LYS A 122 13.79 15.90 -2.69
C LYS A 122 13.80 17.21 -1.93
N THR A 123 14.66 17.29 -0.91
CA THR A 123 15.07 18.57 -0.30
C THR A 123 16.59 18.65 -0.37
N GLY A 124 17.08 19.45 -1.29
CA GLY A 124 18.50 19.45 -1.65
C GLY A 124 18.90 18.12 -2.31
N MET A 125 19.84 17.40 -1.67
CA MET A 125 20.30 16.08 -2.13
C MET A 125 19.49 14.92 -1.52
N ASP A 126 18.67 15.18 -0.51
CA ASP A 126 18.00 14.15 0.25
C ASP A 126 16.64 13.78 -0.37
N LEU A 127 16.37 12.49 -0.50
CA LEU A 127 15.08 11.95 -0.93
C LEU A 127 14.08 12.03 0.23
N THR A 128 13.49 13.20 0.43
CA THR A 128 12.59 13.45 1.56
C THR A 128 11.19 12.90 1.32
N GLY A 129 10.72 12.89 0.08
CA GLY A 129 9.35 12.51 -0.26
C GLY A 129 8.31 13.52 0.21
N VAL A 130 7.07 13.28 -0.14
CA VAL A 130 5.90 14.06 0.29
C VAL A 130 5.00 13.19 1.18
N GLN A 131 4.55 13.74 2.30
CA GLN A 131 3.73 12.99 3.25
C GLN A 131 2.34 12.72 2.67
N TRP A 132 1.92 11.46 2.69
CA TRP A 132 0.61 11.01 2.25
C TRP A 132 -0.32 10.77 3.42
N LEU A 133 0.13 10.01 4.41
CA LEU A 133 -0.67 9.64 5.58
C LEU A 133 0.22 9.62 6.81
N ALA A 134 -0.33 10.02 7.95
CA ALA A 134 0.20 9.69 9.26
C ALA A 134 -0.43 8.38 9.74
N MET A 135 0.23 7.69 10.66
CA MET A 135 -0.24 6.39 11.17
C MET A 135 -1.63 6.49 11.82
N GLU A 136 -1.93 7.62 12.44
CA GLU A 136 -3.21 7.91 13.10
C GLU A 136 -4.03 8.97 12.36
N SER A 137 -3.88 9.03 11.01
CA SER A 137 -4.64 9.99 10.21
C SER A 137 -6.14 9.88 10.45
N GLY A 138 -6.75 11.04 10.72
CA GLY A 138 -8.20 11.23 10.81
C GLY A 138 -8.74 12.10 9.66
N PRO A 139 -10.05 12.27 9.57
CA PRO A 139 -10.65 13.18 8.60
C PRO A 139 -10.37 14.65 8.95
N GLY A 140 -10.21 15.49 7.94
CA GLY A 140 -9.99 16.94 8.09
C GLY A 140 -8.53 17.35 8.30
N GLU A 141 -7.60 16.41 8.30
CA GLU A 141 -6.17 16.72 8.42
C GLU A 141 -5.59 17.21 7.10
N THR A 142 -4.56 18.02 7.20
CA THR A 142 -3.82 18.51 6.02
C THR A 142 -2.33 18.42 6.29
N TYR A 143 -1.64 17.70 5.41
CA TYR A 143 -0.18 17.59 5.40
C TYR A 143 0.35 18.43 4.26
N THR A 144 1.22 19.38 4.57
CA THR A 144 1.87 20.23 3.56
C THR A 144 3.37 19.96 3.57
N THR A 145 3.90 19.58 2.43
CA THR A 145 5.34 19.36 2.23
C THR A 145 5.84 20.36 1.19
N ASN A 146 6.78 21.20 1.57
CA ASN A 146 7.54 22.02 0.64
C ASN A 146 8.81 21.26 0.28
N THR A 147 9.03 21.02 -1.00
CA THR A 147 10.09 20.17 -1.53
C THR A 147 10.46 20.60 -2.94
N ASP A 148 11.50 20.02 -3.48
CA ASP A 148 11.77 20.11 -4.92
C ASP A 148 11.25 18.85 -5.61
N ALA A 149 10.41 19.03 -6.63
CA ALA A 149 10.03 17.96 -7.53
C ALA A 149 11.06 17.90 -8.67
N PHE A 150 11.86 16.85 -8.67
CA PHE A 150 12.79 16.57 -9.76
C PHE A 150 12.06 15.75 -10.83
N VAL A 151 11.67 16.43 -11.91
CA VAL A 151 11.02 15.80 -13.06
C VAL A 151 12.09 15.39 -14.05
N ALA A 152 12.24 14.08 -14.25
CA ALA A 152 13.19 13.52 -15.22
C ALA A 152 12.44 12.81 -16.33
N ASN A 153 13.01 12.88 -17.53
CA ASN A 153 12.69 12.01 -18.65
C ASN A 153 13.97 11.29 -19.10
N THR A 154 13.90 10.49 -20.17
CA THR A 154 15.04 9.68 -20.65
C THR A 154 16.30 10.51 -21.03
N SER A 155 16.21 11.82 -21.19
CA SER A 155 17.30 12.66 -21.71
C SER A 155 17.64 13.87 -20.84
N SER A 156 16.78 14.29 -19.92
CA SER A 156 17.01 15.48 -19.09
C SER A 156 16.18 15.43 -17.81
N GLY A 157 16.56 16.24 -16.83
CA GLY A 157 15.81 16.41 -15.60
C GLY A 157 15.78 17.86 -15.16
N VAL A 158 14.67 18.31 -14.63
CA VAL A 158 14.48 19.66 -14.10
C VAL A 158 13.97 19.58 -12.67
N SER A 159 14.60 20.33 -11.77
CA SER A 159 14.15 20.48 -10.38
C SER A 159 13.31 21.74 -10.27
N THR A 160 12.13 21.60 -9.68
CA THR A 160 11.19 22.71 -9.50
C THR A 160 10.74 22.78 -8.06
N PRO A 161 10.84 23.93 -7.37
CA PRO A 161 10.25 24.10 -6.05
C PRO A 161 8.76 23.81 -6.11
N THR A 162 8.29 22.95 -5.22
CA THR A 162 6.93 22.41 -5.25
C THR A 162 6.32 22.41 -3.87
N THR A 163 5.09 22.84 -3.77
CA THR A 163 4.25 22.65 -2.59
C THR A 163 3.29 21.50 -2.84
N TYR A 164 3.43 20.43 -2.08
CA TYR A 164 2.53 19.28 -2.11
C TYR A 164 1.63 19.30 -0.88
N ARG A 165 0.34 19.21 -1.09
CA ARG A 165 -0.66 19.22 -0.03
C ARG A 165 -1.53 17.97 -0.14
N MET A 166 -1.56 17.19 0.93
CA MET A 166 -2.51 16.09 1.11
C MET A 166 -3.56 16.49 2.13
N THR A 167 -4.82 16.41 1.78
CA THR A 167 -5.94 16.64 2.70
C THR A 167 -6.76 15.38 2.82
N THR A 168 -7.12 15.01 4.05
CA THR A 168 -7.98 13.88 4.36
C THR A 168 -9.41 14.34 4.62
N ALA A 169 -10.39 13.54 4.22
CA ALA A 169 -11.80 13.74 4.55
C ALA A 169 -12.47 12.38 4.78
N ASP A 170 -13.65 12.36 5.36
CA ASP A 170 -14.45 11.14 5.42
C ASP A 170 -14.81 10.65 4.02
N ALA A 171 -14.63 9.35 3.79
CA ALA A 171 -15.14 8.72 2.59
C ALA A 171 -16.65 8.54 2.69
N SER A 172 -17.37 8.80 1.61
CA SER A 172 -18.82 8.60 1.55
C SER A 172 -19.18 7.10 1.51
N ALA A 173 -20.40 6.78 1.92
CA ALA A 173 -20.91 5.40 1.86
C ALA A 173 -20.82 4.79 0.45
N SER A 174 -21.02 5.60 -0.61
CA SER A 174 -20.90 5.15 -1.98
C SER A 174 -19.44 4.85 -2.39
N GLU A 175 -18.47 5.56 -1.83
CA GLU A 175 -17.04 5.32 -2.06
C GLU A 175 -16.57 4.06 -1.32
N LEU A 176 -17.13 3.77 -0.15
CA LEU A 176 -16.83 2.61 0.68
C LEU A 176 -17.53 1.32 0.21
N LYS A 177 -18.53 1.42 -0.65
CA LYS A 177 -19.17 0.26 -1.27
C LYS A 177 -18.36 -0.16 -2.50
N THR A 178 -17.73 -1.32 -2.43
CA THR A 178 -16.89 -1.89 -3.48
C THR A 178 -17.43 -3.24 -3.95
N PRO A 179 -17.00 -3.76 -5.10
CA PRO A 179 -17.33 -5.13 -5.51
C PRO A 179 -16.90 -6.21 -4.50
N LEU A 180 -15.78 -5.99 -3.80
CA LEU A 180 -15.29 -6.94 -2.81
C LEU A 180 -16.17 -6.96 -1.55
N THR A 181 -16.45 -5.78 -0.99
CA THR A 181 -17.25 -5.64 0.23
C THR A 181 -17.68 -4.20 0.46
N THR A 182 -18.46 -3.97 1.52
CA THR A 182 -18.77 -2.62 2.00
C THR A 182 -18.01 -2.35 3.28
N TYR A 183 -17.14 -1.35 3.24
CA TYR A 183 -16.38 -0.90 4.41
C TYR A 183 -17.22 0.07 5.23
N THR A 184 -16.96 0.13 6.53
CA THR A 184 -17.71 0.98 7.47
C THR A 184 -17.12 2.38 7.62
N SER A 185 -15.82 2.52 7.37
CA SER A 185 -15.07 3.78 7.47
C SER A 185 -13.89 3.79 6.53
N GLY A 186 -13.43 4.97 6.17
CA GLY A 186 -12.25 5.18 5.35
C GLY A 186 -11.97 6.65 5.14
N LEU A 187 -10.77 6.98 4.73
CA LEU A 187 -10.32 8.34 4.46
C LEU A 187 -10.23 8.58 2.95
N LYS A 188 -10.89 9.64 2.51
CA LYS A 188 -10.68 10.19 1.17
C LYS A 188 -9.41 11.03 1.19
N LEU A 189 -8.52 10.76 0.25
CA LEU A 189 -7.29 11.52 0.06
C LEU A 189 -7.45 12.46 -1.12
N LEU A 190 -7.21 13.76 -0.88
CA LEU A 190 -7.26 14.82 -1.86
C LEU A 190 -5.88 15.44 -1.98
N VAL A 191 -5.31 15.36 -3.17
CA VAL A 191 -3.97 15.89 -3.45
C VAL A 191 -4.09 17.23 -4.15
N GLY A 192 -3.29 18.19 -3.69
CA GLY A 192 -2.98 19.43 -4.40
C GLY A 192 -1.48 19.58 -4.52
N GLU A 193 -1.00 19.79 -5.74
CA GLU A 193 0.41 20.01 -6.04
C GLU A 193 0.56 21.31 -6.84
N THR A 194 1.54 22.13 -6.49
CA THR A 194 1.80 23.40 -7.16
C THR A 194 3.31 23.59 -7.38
N PRO A 195 3.81 23.66 -8.62
CA PRO A 195 3.11 23.38 -9.87
C PRO A 195 2.67 21.92 -9.98
N ASP A 196 1.63 21.64 -10.76
CA ASP A 196 1.12 20.28 -10.98
C ASP A 196 2.07 19.49 -11.90
N HIS A 197 2.59 18.36 -11.40
CA HIS A 197 3.49 17.46 -12.13
C HIS A 197 2.80 16.19 -12.62
N GLY A 198 1.52 16.18 -12.62
CA GLY A 198 0.65 15.07 -12.98
C GLY A 198 -0.40 14.89 -11.93
N SER A 199 -1.67 15.06 -12.31
CA SER A 199 -2.78 15.03 -11.39
C SER A 199 -2.80 13.71 -10.62
N ASP A 200 -2.68 13.81 -9.31
CA ASP A 200 -2.80 12.64 -8.46
C ASP A 200 -4.28 12.25 -8.32
N PRO A 201 -4.58 10.98 -8.55
CA PRO A 201 -5.95 10.52 -8.45
C PRO A 201 -6.48 10.65 -7.02
N ARG A 202 -7.76 11.00 -6.91
CA ARG A 202 -8.47 10.84 -5.65
C ARG A 202 -8.45 9.39 -5.24
N ARG A 203 -8.05 9.12 -3.99
CA ARG A 203 -7.99 7.76 -3.42
C ARG A 203 -8.86 7.69 -2.18
N VAL A 204 -9.37 6.49 -1.89
CA VAL A 204 -9.98 6.17 -0.61
C VAL A 204 -9.14 5.09 0.05
N PHE A 205 -8.70 5.40 1.25
CA PHE A 205 -7.89 4.54 2.09
C PHE A 205 -8.73 3.95 3.20
N VAL A 206 -8.59 2.65 3.42
CA VAL A 206 -9.16 1.94 4.57
C VAL A 206 -8.00 1.33 5.36
N PRO A 207 -7.88 1.62 6.65
CA PRO A 207 -6.84 1.04 7.50
C PRO A 207 -6.81 -0.48 7.43
N ASP A 208 -5.62 -1.06 7.45
CA ASP A 208 -5.31 -2.49 7.40
C ASP A 208 -5.71 -3.19 6.07
N VAL A 209 -6.37 -2.47 5.17
CA VAL A 209 -6.74 -2.93 3.82
C VAL A 209 -5.87 -2.26 2.76
N GLY A 210 -5.78 -0.94 2.78
CA GLY A 210 -5.07 -0.13 1.80
C GLY A 210 -6.00 0.77 0.99
N PHE A 211 -5.64 1.02 -0.27
CA PHE A 211 -6.44 1.87 -1.16
C PHE A 211 -7.58 1.07 -1.79
N VAL A 212 -8.79 1.32 -1.36
CA VAL A 212 -10.00 0.59 -1.83
C VAL A 212 -10.68 1.26 -3.02
N LEU A 213 -10.33 2.52 -3.31
CA LEU A 213 -10.79 3.26 -4.47
C LEU A 213 -9.65 4.11 -5.02
N ILE A 214 -9.49 4.07 -6.33
CA ILE A 214 -8.58 4.92 -7.09
C ILE A 214 -9.40 5.56 -8.20
N ALA A 215 -9.56 6.88 -8.15
CA ALA A 215 -10.19 7.64 -9.21
C ALA A 215 -9.09 8.37 -9.95
N SER A 216 -8.64 7.83 -11.07
CA SER A 216 -7.59 8.44 -11.87
C SER A 216 -8.16 9.07 -13.13
N SER A 217 -7.77 10.31 -13.36
CA SER A 217 -7.50 10.76 -14.70
C SER A 217 -6.03 10.41 -14.98
N PHE A 218 -5.74 9.22 -15.48
CA PHE A 218 -4.41 8.98 -16.03
C PHE A 218 -4.32 9.85 -17.27
N SER A 219 -3.82 11.07 -17.13
CA SER A 219 -3.37 11.86 -18.27
C SER A 219 -2.09 11.17 -18.78
N LEU A 220 -2.25 10.26 -19.71
CA LEU A 220 -1.12 9.58 -20.38
C LEU A 220 -0.30 10.54 -21.24
N LEU A 221 -0.80 11.75 -21.48
CA LEU A 221 -0.13 12.80 -22.26
C LEU A 221 -0.61 14.17 -21.76
N PRO A 222 0.25 15.18 -21.69
CA PRO A 222 -0.17 16.55 -21.47
C PRO A 222 -1.24 16.95 -22.51
N GLY A 223 -2.44 17.30 -22.07
CA GLY A 223 -3.55 17.73 -22.93
C GLY A 223 -4.57 16.67 -23.33
N THR A 224 -4.41 15.41 -22.96
CA THR A 224 -5.46 14.38 -23.12
C THR A 224 -6.16 14.10 -21.81
N THR A 225 -7.35 14.64 -21.63
CA THR A 225 -8.26 14.27 -20.54
C THR A 225 -8.89 12.93 -20.86
N VAL A 226 -8.35 11.84 -20.32
CA VAL A 226 -9.09 10.59 -20.26
C VAL A 226 -10.18 10.75 -19.19
N PRO A 227 -11.44 10.36 -19.45
CA PRO A 227 -12.51 10.50 -18.47
C PRO A 227 -12.10 9.78 -17.16
N LEU A 228 -12.42 10.41 -16.03
CA LEU A 228 -12.23 9.88 -14.69
C LEU A 228 -12.93 8.52 -14.58
N SER A 229 -12.18 7.44 -14.70
CA SER A 229 -12.72 6.13 -14.34
C SER A 229 -12.50 5.91 -12.84
N VAL A 230 -13.58 5.63 -12.13
CA VAL A 230 -13.53 5.29 -10.71
C VAL A 230 -13.34 3.78 -10.61
N GLN A 231 -12.14 3.39 -10.19
CA GLN A 231 -11.78 2.00 -9.98
C GLN A 231 -11.95 1.66 -8.50
N LYS A 232 -12.70 0.61 -8.19
CA LYS A 232 -12.93 0.11 -6.83
C LYS A 232 -12.36 -1.27 -6.67
N ILE A 233 -11.83 -1.55 -5.48
CA ILE A 233 -11.24 -2.85 -5.16
C ILE A 233 -12.29 -3.96 -5.33
N ARG A 234 -11.91 -5.02 -6.03
CA ARG A 234 -12.73 -6.20 -6.27
C ARG A 234 -12.11 -7.47 -5.70
N ASP A 235 -10.80 -7.50 -5.57
CA ASP A 235 -10.06 -8.63 -5.03
C ASP A 235 -8.74 -8.20 -4.40
N ILE A 236 -8.27 -9.01 -3.45
CA ILE A 236 -6.97 -8.89 -2.79
C ILE A 236 -6.33 -10.27 -2.81
N GLY A 237 -5.18 -10.39 -3.44
CA GLY A 237 -4.49 -11.66 -3.58
C GLY A 237 -2.99 -11.54 -3.37
N SER A 238 -2.32 -12.67 -3.53
CA SER A 238 -0.87 -12.79 -3.58
C SER A 238 -0.41 -13.15 -4.99
N PRO A 239 0.73 -12.64 -5.47
CA PRO A 239 1.18 -12.83 -6.86
C PRO A 239 1.53 -14.27 -7.24
N ASP A 240 1.82 -15.12 -6.28
CA ASP A 240 2.32 -16.50 -6.50
C ASP A 240 1.25 -17.52 -6.93
N GLY A 241 0.05 -17.06 -7.32
CA GLY A 241 -0.87 -17.89 -8.10
C GLY A 241 -1.51 -19.05 -7.34
N GLY A 242 -1.57 -18.99 -6.02
CA GLY A 242 -2.52 -19.79 -5.27
C GLY A 242 -3.94 -19.51 -5.77
N SER A 243 -4.93 -20.31 -5.45
CA SER A 243 -6.32 -20.15 -5.89
C SER A 243 -6.97 -18.78 -5.64
N GLU A 244 -6.22 -17.87 -5.06
CA GLU A 244 -6.55 -16.49 -4.71
C GLU A 244 -5.53 -15.47 -5.30
N GLY A 245 -4.74 -15.85 -6.30
CA GLY A 245 -3.77 -14.95 -6.95
C GLY A 245 -4.44 -13.89 -7.81
N CYS A 246 -3.82 -12.70 -7.93
CA CYS A 246 -4.28 -11.70 -8.88
C CYS A 246 -4.19 -12.22 -10.32
N SER A 247 -5.30 -12.18 -11.04
CA SER A 247 -5.41 -12.68 -12.41
C SER A 247 -4.70 -11.83 -13.46
N LEU A 248 -4.06 -10.74 -13.04
CA LEU A 248 -3.31 -9.84 -13.92
C LEU A 248 -2.00 -10.48 -14.37
N GLY A 249 -2.10 -11.52 -15.18
CA GLY A 249 -1.00 -12.22 -15.83
C GLY A 249 0.39 -11.68 -15.54
N VAL A 250 1.11 -12.37 -14.67
CA VAL A 250 2.57 -12.27 -14.65
C VAL A 250 3.02 -12.92 -15.96
N PRO A 251 3.87 -12.27 -16.79
CA PRO A 251 4.42 -12.91 -17.96
C PRO A 251 5.25 -14.12 -17.60
#